data_222eb4197da9105b84f21c900d7241ec
#
_entry.id   222eb4197da9105b84f21c900d7241ec
#
_cell.length_a   1.000
_cell.length_b   1.000
_cell.length_c   1.000
_cell.angle_alpha   90.00
_cell.angle_beta   90.00
_cell.angle_gamma   90.00
#
_symmetry.space_group_name_H-M   'P 1'
#
loop_
_entity.id
_entity.type
_entity.pdbx_description
1 polymer ?
#
loop_
_entity_poly.entity_id
_entity_poly.type
_entity_poly.pdbx_seq_one_letter_code
_entity_poly.pdbx_strand_id
1 'polypeptide(L)'
;MNETDIKKQAVMFFIINRCSFSGATLSGGFSKESSVSRFTTSSIDRIDKLDLSQLKIRNWDFTKFIKKYDNRKKRLIFLDPPYYLMKKSKLYGVNGDLHEKFDHEKLAKILENKTGWTYNNCEYIQELYKKFVIIPVDWKYGMNKSKESSEIVILSSNIS
;
A
#
# COMPACT_ATOMS: atom_id res chain seq x y z
N MET A 1 22.25 -6.04 -12.27
CA MET A 1 22.18 -7.50 -12.22
C MET A 1 20.78 -7.88 -12.72
N ASN A 2 20.68 -8.44 -13.92
CA ASN A 2 19.39 -8.83 -14.52
C ASN A 2 19.13 -10.31 -14.18
N GLU A 3 18.64 -10.58 -12.98
CA GLU A 3 18.19 -11.92 -12.62
C GLU A 3 16.87 -12.24 -13.34
N THR A 4 16.81 -13.35 -14.04
CA THR A 4 15.63 -13.77 -14.82
C THR A 4 14.80 -14.84 -14.11
N ASP A 5 15.37 -15.50 -13.09
CA ASP A 5 14.64 -16.48 -12.29
C ASP A 5 13.71 -15.76 -11.29
N ILE A 6 12.40 -15.94 -11.48
CA ILE A 6 11.36 -15.30 -10.66
C ILE A 6 11.48 -15.70 -9.19
N LYS A 7 11.86 -16.93 -8.87
CA LYS A 7 12.03 -17.37 -7.47
C LYS A 7 13.19 -16.63 -6.81
N LYS A 8 14.32 -16.52 -7.52
CA LYS A 8 15.46 -15.74 -7.02
C LYS A 8 15.13 -14.27 -6.89
N GLN A 9 14.41 -13.69 -7.85
CA GLN A 9 13.93 -12.31 -7.74
C GLN A 9 13.07 -12.10 -6.47
N ALA A 10 12.14 -13.01 -6.19
CA ALA A 10 11.30 -12.94 -4.99
C ALA A 10 12.12 -13.03 -3.70
N VAL A 11 13.08 -13.95 -3.62
CA VAL A 11 13.99 -14.09 -2.47
C VAL A 11 14.83 -12.83 -2.30
N MET A 12 15.42 -12.31 -3.36
CA MET A 12 16.22 -11.08 -3.32
C MET A 12 15.36 -9.88 -2.87
N PHE A 13 14.15 -9.76 -3.39
CA PHE A 13 13.23 -8.71 -2.96
C PHE A 13 12.91 -8.79 -1.47
N PHE A 14 12.64 -9.98 -0.95
CA PHE A 14 12.40 -10.19 0.48
C PHE A 14 13.59 -9.78 1.32
N ILE A 15 14.79 -10.23 0.96
CA ILE A 15 16.04 -9.87 1.68
C ILE A 15 16.23 -8.35 1.67
N ILE A 16 16.14 -7.71 0.50
CA ILE A 16 16.30 -6.27 0.35
C ILE A 16 15.27 -5.52 1.20
N ASN A 17 14.01 -5.93 1.15
CA ASN A 17 12.96 -5.29 1.96
C ASN A 17 13.25 -5.39 3.46
N ARG A 18 13.68 -6.57 3.96
CA ARG A 18 13.98 -6.77 5.37
C ARG A 18 15.24 -6.06 5.83
N CYS A 19 16.23 -5.93 4.97
CA CYS A 19 17.53 -5.33 5.29
C CYS A 19 17.61 -3.83 4.92
N SER A 20 16.57 -3.25 4.30
CA SER A 20 16.58 -1.83 3.95
C SER A 20 16.09 -0.95 5.10
N PHE A 21 16.58 0.29 5.14
CA PHE A 21 16.13 1.29 6.11
C PHE A 21 14.61 1.48 6.00
N SER A 22 13.93 1.37 7.13
CA SER A 22 12.46 1.53 7.25
C SER A 22 11.63 0.66 6.29
N GLY A 23 12.22 -0.36 5.66
CA GLY A 23 11.53 -1.20 4.67
C GLY A 23 11.31 -0.54 3.31
N ALA A 24 11.98 0.56 3.04
CA ALA A 24 11.84 1.31 1.79
C ALA A 24 12.40 0.57 0.54
N THR A 25 12.85 -0.65 0.73
CA THR A 25 13.31 -1.59 -0.30
C THR A 25 14.37 -0.96 -1.22
N LEU A 26 13.99 -0.55 -2.43
CA LEU A 26 14.93 -0.06 -3.44
C LEU A 26 15.39 1.39 -3.21
N SER A 27 14.64 2.19 -2.45
CA SER A 27 14.98 3.59 -2.16
C SER A 27 15.66 3.83 -0.82
N GLY A 28 15.66 2.83 0.08
CA GLY A 28 16.08 3.00 1.48
C GLY A 28 17.54 2.67 1.80
N GLY A 29 18.26 2.02 0.90
CA GLY A 29 19.61 1.53 1.18
C GLY A 29 19.67 0.46 2.28
N PHE A 30 20.84 -0.11 2.53
CA PHE A 30 21.08 -1.11 3.57
C PHE A 30 21.05 -0.48 4.96
N SER A 31 20.43 -1.17 5.92
CA SER A 31 20.43 -0.83 7.34
C SER A 31 20.83 -2.03 8.18
N LYS A 32 21.93 -1.92 8.92
CA LYS A 32 22.41 -2.97 9.83
C LYS A 32 21.36 -3.28 10.91
N GLU A 33 20.72 -2.25 11.48
CA GLU A 33 19.68 -2.40 12.48
C GLU A 33 18.47 -3.16 11.92
N SER A 34 17.99 -2.78 10.75
CA SER A 34 16.89 -3.47 10.07
C SER A 34 17.26 -4.92 9.75
N SER A 35 18.48 -5.20 9.32
CA SER A 35 18.91 -6.55 8.98
C SER A 35 18.90 -7.49 10.19
N VAL A 36 19.29 -7.00 11.37
CA VAL A 36 19.29 -7.81 12.60
C VAL A 36 17.87 -7.97 13.17
N SER A 37 17.05 -6.89 13.15
CA SER A 37 15.75 -6.90 13.81
C SER A 37 14.62 -7.45 12.93
N ARG A 38 14.75 -7.40 11.60
CA ARG A 38 13.68 -7.74 10.65
C ARG A 38 13.96 -8.95 9.78
N PHE A 39 15.23 -9.25 9.45
CA PHE A 39 15.61 -10.45 8.71
C PHE A 39 15.98 -11.55 9.70
N THR A 40 14.96 -12.19 10.27
CA THR A 40 15.08 -13.20 11.33
C THR A 40 14.51 -14.53 10.88
N THR A 41 14.92 -15.62 11.52
CA THR A 41 14.35 -16.96 11.29
C THR A 41 12.83 -16.93 11.41
N SER A 42 12.28 -16.24 12.43
CA SER A 42 10.83 -16.13 12.60
C SER A 42 10.12 -15.39 11.44
N SER A 43 10.81 -14.47 10.77
CA SER A 43 10.26 -13.79 9.59
C SER A 43 10.24 -14.70 8.35
N ILE A 44 11.19 -15.61 8.25
CA ILE A 44 11.25 -16.63 7.20
C ILE A 44 10.18 -17.70 7.46
N ASP A 45 10.08 -18.21 8.68
CA ASP A 45 9.09 -19.22 9.08
C ASP A 45 7.64 -18.75 8.85
N ARG A 46 7.39 -17.45 9.04
CA ARG A 46 6.06 -16.88 8.74
C ARG A 46 5.72 -16.96 7.27
N ILE A 47 6.68 -16.74 6.37
CA ILE A 47 6.46 -16.85 4.92
C ILE A 47 6.25 -18.30 4.54
N ASP A 48 7.05 -19.20 5.08
CA ASP A 48 6.95 -20.64 4.79
C ASP A 48 5.59 -21.23 5.20
N LYS A 49 5.02 -20.71 6.29
CA LYS A 49 3.69 -21.12 6.80
C LYS A 49 2.50 -20.43 6.15
N LEU A 50 2.71 -19.49 5.21
CA LEU A 50 1.61 -18.81 4.54
C LEU A 50 0.88 -19.74 3.58
N ASP A 51 -0.40 -19.97 3.83
CA ASP A 51 -1.29 -20.59 2.83
C ASP A 51 -1.77 -19.52 1.84
N LEU A 52 -1.19 -19.55 0.64
CA LEU A 52 -1.53 -18.66 -0.47
C LEU A 52 -2.43 -19.33 -1.52
N SER A 53 -2.97 -20.51 -1.24
CA SER A 53 -3.75 -21.31 -2.20
C SER A 53 -4.99 -20.58 -2.74
N GLN A 54 -5.60 -19.72 -1.92
CA GLN A 54 -6.76 -18.89 -2.30
C GLN A 54 -6.40 -17.53 -2.89
N LEU A 55 -5.12 -17.15 -2.87
CA LEU A 55 -4.68 -15.84 -3.33
C LEU A 55 -4.47 -15.82 -4.84
N LYS A 56 -5.10 -14.85 -5.51
CA LYS A 56 -4.92 -14.59 -6.95
C LYS A 56 -4.23 -13.25 -7.15
N ILE A 57 -2.92 -13.27 -7.37
CA ILE A 57 -2.13 -12.06 -7.59
C ILE A 57 -2.29 -11.59 -9.03
N ARG A 58 -2.43 -10.26 -9.20
CA ARG A 58 -2.46 -9.58 -10.50
C ARG A 58 -1.59 -8.33 -10.46
N ASN A 59 -0.74 -8.16 -11.46
CA ASN A 59 -0.02 -6.91 -11.70
C ASN A 59 -0.77 -6.11 -12.76
N TRP A 60 -1.85 -5.42 -12.34
CA TRP A 60 -2.69 -4.63 -13.22
C TRP A 60 -2.77 -3.18 -12.74
N ASP A 61 -2.99 -2.28 -13.69
CA ASP A 61 -3.43 -0.92 -13.39
C ASP A 61 -4.77 -0.95 -12.62
N PHE A 62 -4.94 -0.05 -11.65
CA PHE A 62 -6.12 -0.02 -10.79
C PHE A 62 -7.43 0.17 -11.57
N THR A 63 -7.42 0.90 -12.69
CA THR A 63 -8.60 1.12 -13.52
C THR A 63 -9.09 -0.18 -14.14
N LYS A 64 -8.16 -1.01 -14.62
CA LYS A 64 -8.45 -2.34 -15.16
C LYS A 64 -8.97 -3.28 -14.07
N PHE A 65 -8.34 -3.23 -12.89
CA PHE A 65 -8.75 -4.05 -11.76
C PHE A 65 -10.16 -3.71 -11.30
N ILE A 66 -10.43 -2.44 -11.01
CA ILE A 66 -11.74 -1.97 -10.55
C ILE A 66 -12.81 -2.31 -11.59
N LYS A 67 -12.60 -1.98 -12.87
CA LYS A 67 -13.55 -2.28 -13.96
C LYS A 67 -13.87 -3.78 -14.05
N LYS A 68 -12.88 -4.65 -13.83
CA LYS A 68 -13.07 -6.10 -13.87
C LYS A 68 -13.95 -6.64 -12.74
N TYR A 69 -13.84 -6.04 -11.55
CA TYR A 69 -14.45 -6.57 -10.33
C TYR A 69 -15.65 -5.76 -9.83
N ASP A 70 -15.97 -4.66 -10.47
CA ASP A 70 -17.00 -3.71 -10.12
C ASP A 70 -18.44 -4.26 -10.11
N ASN A 71 -18.80 -5.06 -11.09
CA ASN A 71 -20.19 -5.44 -11.36
C ASN A 71 -20.67 -6.66 -10.55
N ARG A 72 -20.00 -7.05 -9.47
CA ARG A 72 -20.38 -8.25 -8.72
C ARG A 72 -20.90 -7.90 -7.33
N LYS A 73 -22.19 -8.04 -7.13
CA LYS A 73 -22.84 -8.05 -5.81
C LYS A 73 -22.09 -9.00 -4.86
N LYS A 74 -21.88 -8.62 -3.59
CA LYS A 74 -21.16 -9.38 -2.55
C LYS A 74 -19.62 -9.40 -2.65
N ARG A 75 -18.99 -8.34 -3.15
CA ARG A 75 -17.54 -8.17 -3.08
C ARG A 75 -17.17 -6.91 -2.32
N LEU A 76 -16.20 -7.05 -1.44
CA LEU A 76 -15.49 -5.94 -0.86
C LEU A 76 -14.25 -5.67 -1.72
N ILE A 77 -14.09 -4.44 -2.18
CA ILE A 77 -12.85 -3.97 -2.78
C ILE A 77 -12.18 -3.09 -1.74
N PHE A 78 -11.04 -3.55 -1.23
CA PHE A 78 -10.20 -2.76 -0.34
C PHE A 78 -9.07 -2.15 -1.17
N LEU A 79 -8.88 -0.84 -1.09
CA LEU A 79 -7.86 -0.10 -1.82
C LEU A 79 -6.92 0.58 -0.83
N ASP A 80 -5.63 0.50 -1.11
CA ASP A 80 -4.56 1.19 -0.38
C ASP A 80 -3.69 1.93 -1.42
N PRO A 81 -4.20 3.04 -1.98
CA PRO A 81 -3.46 3.79 -2.99
C PRO A 81 -2.27 4.52 -2.38
N PRO A 82 -1.27 4.91 -3.19
CA PRO A 82 -0.21 5.78 -2.72
C PRO A 82 -0.78 7.03 -2.07
N TYR A 83 -0.25 7.40 -0.90
CA TYR A 83 -0.75 8.57 -0.18
C TYR A 83 -0.40 9.87 -0.90
N TYR A 84 -1.32 10.83 -0.82
CA TYR A 84 -1.06 12.18 -1.32
C TYR A 84 -0.12 12.91 -0.36
N LEU A 85 1.07 13.24 -0.84
CA LEU A 85 2.10 13.89 -0.05
C LEU A 85 2.38 15.29 -0.60
N MET A 86 2.16 16.32 0.22
CA MET A 86 2.43 17.71 -0.15
C MET A 86 3.93 18.02 -0.30
N LYS A 87 4.81 17.19 0.27
CA LYS A 87 6.26 17.33 0.19
C LYS A 87 6.87 16.16 -0.58
N LYS A 88 7.88 16.45 -1.41
CA LYS A 88 8.66 15.39 -2.06
C LYS A 88 9.24 14.45 -1.01
N SER A 89 8.91 13.19 -1.10
CA SER A 89 9.44 12.15 -0.24
C SER A 89 9.91 10.96 -1.08
N LYS A 90 10.97 10.30 -0.65
CA LYS A 90 11.47 9.10 -1.32
C LYS A 90 10.84 7.86 -0.70
N LEU A 91 9.66 7.44 -1.19
CA LEU A 91 8.94 6.31 -0.60
C LEU A 91 8.94 5.07 -1.47
N TYR A 92 8.62 5.17 -2.75
CA TYR A 92 8.39 4.01 -3.61
C TYR A 92 9.23 4.07 -4.89
N GLY A 93 9.73 2.89 -5.32
CA GLY A 93 10.55 2.75 -6.52
C GLY A 93 12.03 3.04 -6.28
N VAL A 94 12.84 2.90 -7.33
CA VAL A 94 14.29 3.11 -7.28
C VAL A 94 14.63 4.56 -6.97
N ASN A 95 13.88 5.49 -7.58
CA ASN A 95 14.06 6.93 -7.38
C ASN A 95 13.22 7.47 -6.21
N GLY A 96 12.32 6.65 -5.65
CA GLY A 96 11.43 7.05 -4.58
C GLY A 96 10.25 7.93 -5.02
N ASP A 97 9.96 8.02 -6.31
CA ASP A 97 9.03 8.98 -6.93
C ASP A 97 7.76 8.36 -7.53
N LEU A 98 7.56 7.04 -7.39
CA LEU A 98 6.42 6.35 -8.03
C LEU A 98 5.04 6.85 -7.55
N HIS A 99 4.96 7.41 -6.36
CA HIS A 99 3.71 7.96 -5.80
C HIS A 99 3.39 9.37 -6.33
N GLU A 100 4.39 10.13 -6.82
CA GLU A 100 4.21 11.52 -7.26
C GLU A 100 3.33 11.65 -8.51
N LYS A 101 3.25 10.59 -9.31
CA LYS A 101 2.49 10.56 -10.56
C LYS A 101 1.16 9.81 -10.45
N PHE A 102 0.76 9.45 -9.24
CA PHE A 102 -0.50 8.74 -9.07
C PHE A 102 -1.69 9.68 -9.29
N ASP A 103 -2.63 9.26 -10.15
CA ASP A 103 -3.79 10.05 -10.55
C ASP A 103 -4.94 9.88 -9.55
N HIS A 104 -4.91 10.67 -8.47
CA HIS A 104 -5.90 10.66 -7.39
C HIS A 104 -7.30 11.04 -7.88
N GLU A 105 -7.40 12.01 -8.80
CA GLU A 105 -8.69 12.46 -9.34
C GLU A 105 -9.35 11.38 -10.20
N LYS A 106 -8.55 10.68 -11.01
CA LYS A 106 -9.05 9.56 -11.79
C LYS A 106 -9.54 8.43 -10.90
N LEU A 107 -8.83 8.15 -9.81
CA LEU A 107 -9.29 7.16 -8.84
C LEU A 107 -10.62 7.60 -8.22
N ALA A 108 -10.74 8.85 -7.76
CA ALA A 108 -11.98 9.37 -7.18
C ALA A 108 -13.17 9.25 -8.14
N LYS A 109 -13.01 9.63 -9.41
CA LYS A 109 -14.05 9.49 -10.43
C LYS A 109 -14.50 8.04 -10.64
N ILE A 110 -13.58 7.10 -10.62
CA ILE A 110 -13.91 5.68 -10.79
C ILE A 110 -14.64 5.13 -9.57
N LEU A 111 -14.39 5.70 -8.38
CA LEU A 111 -14.94 5.22 -7.11
C LEU A 111 -16.27 5.87 -6.72
N GLU A 112 -16.81 6.80 -7.48
CA GLU A 112 -18.05 7.55 -7.16
C GLU A 112 -19.24 6.69 -6.72
N ASN A 113 -19.26 5.39 -7.04
CA ASN A 113 -20.33 4.45 -6.67
C ASN A 113 -19.81 3.15 -6.05
N LYS A 114 -18.67 3.16 -5.36
CA LYS A 114 -17.93 1.96 -4.97
C LYS A 114 -17.58 1.89 -3.48
N THR A 115 -17.20 0.71 -3.00
CA THR A 115 -16.89 0.38 -1.60
C THR A 115 -15.52 0.91 -1.13
N GLY A 116 -15.27 0.82 0.15
CA GLY A 116 -14.26 1.50 0.95
C GLY A 116 -12.77 1.43 0.56
N TRP A 117 -12.03 2.46 0.90
CA TRP A 117 -10.57 2.58 0.75
C TRP A 117 -9.96 3.44 1.84
N THR A 118 -8.62 3.37 1.97
CA THR A 118 -7.86 4.14 2.96
C THR A 118 -6.99 5.21 2.31
N TYR A 119 -6.79 6.32 3.03
CA TYR A 119 -5.90 7.40 2.64
C TYR A 119 -5.26 8.06 3.87
N ASN A 120 -4.18 8.82 3.64
CA ASN A 120 -3.72 9.80 4.63
C ASN A 120 -4.73 10.94 4.76
N ASN A 121 -4.94 11.38 6.01
CA ASN A 121 -5.81 12.49 6.30
C ASN A 121 -5.14 13.82 5.91
N CYS A 122 -5.61 14.45 4.84
CA CYS A 122 -5.20 15.79 4.44
C CYS A 122 -6.35 16.52 3.74
N GLU A 123 -6.30 17.84 3.74
CA GLU A 123 -7.35 18.72 3.21
C GLU A 123 -7.72 18.39 1.76
N TYR A 124 -6.73 18.16 0.91
CA TYR A 124 -6.95 17.79 -0.49
C TYR A 124 -7.78 16.50 -0.63
N ILE A 125 -7.45 15.45 0.13
CA ILE A 125 -8.18 14.18 0.09
C ILE A 125 -9.58 14.33 0.69
N GLN A 126 -9.74 15.09 1.77
CA GLN A 126 -11.05 15.37 2.34
C GLN A 126 -11.97 16.09 1.35
N GLU A 127 -11.46 17.10 0.63
CA GLU A 127 -12.24 17.81 -0.40
C GLU A 127 -12.55 16.91 -1.59
N LEU A 128 -11.57 16.11 -2.06
CA LEU A 128 -11.74 15.20 -3.19
C LEU A 128 -12.85 14.15 -2.93
N TYR A 129 -12.98 13.71 -1.69
CA TYR A 129 -13.93 12.67 -1.28
C TYR A 129 -15.06 13.17 -0.38
N LYS A 130 -15.36 14.47 -0.37
CA LYS A 130 -16.39 15.08 0.49
C LYS A 130 -17.81 14.52 0.35
N LYS A 131 -18.11 13.84 -0.77
CA LYS A 131 -19.40 13.17 -1.01
C LYS A 131 -19.50 11.78 -0.41
N PHE A 132 -18.40 11.27 0.21
CA PHE A 132 -18.31 9.95 0.79
C PHE A 132 -18.32 10.00 2.31
N VAL A 133 -18.55 8.88 2.94
CA VAL A 133 -18.38 8.76 4.40
C VAL A 133 -16.91 8.68 4.71
N ILE A 134 -16.37 9.65 5.43
CA ILE A 134 -14.96 9.71 5.83
C ILE A 134 -14.88 9.41 7.32
N ILE A 135 -14.15 8.36 7.69
CA ILE A 135 -13.95 7.92 9.07
C ILE A 135 -12.48 8.11 9.42
N PRO A 136 -12.14 9.00 10.36
CA PRO A 136 -10.77 9.11 10.84
C PRO A 136 -10.38 7.86 11.61
N VAL A 137 -9.13 7.41 11.41
CA VAL A 137 -8.59 6.21 12.06
C VAL A 137 -7.20 6.53 12.60
N ASP A 138 -7.00 6.25 13.86
CA ASP A 138 -5.71 6.41 14.53
C ASP A 138 -4.98 5.08 14.55
N TRP A 139 -3.88 4.99 13.82
CA TRP A 139 -2.99 3.84 13.87
C TRP A 139 -1.72 4.17 14.66
N LYS A 140 -1.39 3.31 15.60
CA LYS A 140 -0.08 3.36 16.27
C LYS A 140 0.92 2.53 15.45
N TYR A 141 1.76 3.18 14.67
CA TYR A 141 2.89 2.50 14.04
C TYR A 141 3.92 2.10 15.12
N GLY A 142 4.16 0.79 15.26
CA GLY A 142 4.98 0.20 16.33
C GLY A 142 6.47 0.57 16.36
N MET A 143 6.95 1.41 15.45
CA MET A 143 8.36 1.79 15.37
C MET A 143 8.70 3.21 15.81
N ASN A 144 7.71 4.07 16.07
CA ASN A 144 7.96 5.39 16.62
C ASN A 144 6.78 5.81 17.51
N LYS A 145 7.00 5.84 18.81
CA LYS A 145 6.00 6.26 19.82
C LYS A 145 5.53 7.73 19.67
N SER A 146 6.09 8.50 18.76
CA SER A 146 5.90 9.94 18.60
C SER A 146 5.23 10.38 17.30
N LYS A 147 4.87 9.48 16.38
CA LYS A 147 4.10 9.83 15.17
C LYS A 147 2.70 9.24 15.25
N GLU A 148 1.76 10.05 15.67
CA GLU A 148 0.35 9.87 15.36
C GLU A 148 0.22 9.99 13.85
N SER A 149 -0.07 8.90 13.15
CA SER A 149 -0.44 8.98 11.74
C SER A 149 -1.94 9.19 11.70
N SER A 150 -2.37 10.32 11.19
CA SER A 150 -3.76 10.57 10.89
C SER A 150 -4.09 9.92 9.56
N GLU A 151 -4.86 8.84 9.60
CA GLU A 151 -5.38 8.15 8.42
C GLU A 151 -6.90 8.25 8.38
N ILE A 152 -7.47 8.04 7.21
CA ILE A 152 -8.92 8.00 7.02
C ILE A 152 -9.32 6.75 6.25
N VAL A 153 -10.44 6.20 6.62
CA VAL A 153 -11.17 5.21 5.82
C VAL A 153 -12.31 5.93 5.11
N ILE A 154 -12.37 5.79 3.80
CA ILE A 154 -13.40 6.39 2.97
C ILE A 154 -14.33 5.28 2.52
N LEU A 155 -15.62 5.41 2.82
CA LEU A 155 -16.64 4.44 2.46
C LEU A 155 -17.61 5.04 1.45
N SER A 156 -18.05 4.23 0.48
CA SER A 156 -19.15 4.66 -0.37
C SER A 156 -20.46 4.71 0.42
N SER A 157 -21.36 5.60 0.01
CA SER A 157 -22.69 5.76 0.61
C SER A 157 -23.60 4.53 0.50
N ASN A 158 -23.20 3.50 -0.22
CA ASN A 158 -24.00 2.30 -0.50
C ASN A 158 -23.67 1.11 0.43
N ILE A 159 -22.95 1.33 1.52
CA ILE A 159 -22.78 0.33 2.57
C ILE A 159 -23.90 0.56 3.59
N SER A 160 -25.04 -0.02 3.33
CA SER A 160 -26.14 -0.23 4.27
C SER A 160 -26.32 -1.72 4.52
#